data_27af89d3f3cf14286096830402cf97b6
#
_entry.id   27af89d3f3cf14286096830402cf97b6
#
_cell.length_a   1.000
_cell.length_b   1.000
_cell.length_c   1.000
_cell.angle_alpha   90.00
_cell.angle_beta   90.00
_cell.angle_gamma   90.00
#
_symmetry.space_group_name_H-M   'P 1'
#
loop_
_entity.id
_entity.type
_entity.pdbx_description
1 polymer ?
#
loop_
_entity_poly.entity_id
_entity_poly.type
_entity_poly.pdbx_seq_one_letter_code
_entity_poly.pdbx_strand_id
1 'polypeptide(L)'
;RKLEEMVRETAFKTHTYSHTTMGFEKDVENMPSMYEYGLMFFDRYYRPEYTTVTIVGDVKPEETLPLIEKYWGGWKRGIHKADVPAEPAQDGPKVVDLNFHTPTLPIVDIAFHAPAYDDAINDSAVLDVISFHSFSENSAIYKKLVVEEQKVETLFPQYYDHQDPYLFEATAMVKDAKDIEYVRAQLLETFEKLKTTPIPAQELDDVKSHLRYQFAIGMNSTPAIAGTLAHYIGLRRTPETINKRYELYRNVTADDVTRVAQKYFVEKERTIATLKYEPAKAKARPQ
;
A
#
# COMPACT_ATOMS: atom_id res chain seq x y z
N ARG A 1 -12.09 4.74 3.43
CA ARG A 1 -11.98 5.46 2.15
C ARG A 1 -11.72 6.96 2.34
N LYS A 2 -12.60 7.72 3.09
CA LYS A 2 -12.37 9.17 3.29
C LYS A 2 -11.09 9.44 4.10
N LEU A 3 -10.79 8.61 5.11
CA LEU A 3 -9.53 8.69 5.84
C LEU A 3 -8.33 8.43 4.94
N GLU A 4 -8.37 7.39 4.13
CA GLU A 4 -7.33 7.06 3.15
C GLU A 4 -7.05 8.22 2.18
N GLU A 5 -8.11 8.86 1.65
CA GLU A 5 -7.98 10.06 0.81
C GLU A 5 -7.22 11.17 1.53
N MET A 6 -7.56 11.44 2.79
CA MET A 6 -6.90 12.47 3.60
C MET A 6 -5.47 12.10 3.98
N VAL A 7 -5.19 10.83 4.27
CA VAL A 7 -3.82 10.35 4.52
C VAL A 7 -2.95 10.62 3.30
N ARG A 8 -3.41 10.22 2.11
CA ARG A 8 -2.67 10.43 0.86
C ARG A 8 -2.46 11.92 0.56
N GLU A 9 -3.52 12.74 0.61
CA GLU A 9 -3.43 14.18 0.38
C GLU A 9 -2.48 14.87 1.38
N THR A 10 -2.42 14.35 2.61
CA THR A 10 -1.52 14.87 3.64
C THR A 10 -0.09 14.39 3.45
N ALA A 11 0.13 13.11 3.17
CA ALA A 11 1.45 12.53 3.02
C ALA A 11 2.16 13.02 1.75
N PHE A 12 1.44 13.14 0.63
CA PHE A 12 1.99 13.53 -0.66
C PHE A 12 1.59 14.95 -1.04
N LYS A 13 2.57 15.78 -1.43
CA LYS A 13 2.35 17.17 -1.89
C LYS A 13 2.49 17.30 -3.41
N THR A 14 3.33 16.49 -4.01
CA THR A 14 3.79 16.66 -5.39
C THR A 14 3.46 15.44 -6.23
N HIS A 15 3.71 14.25 -5.71
CA HIS A 15 3.46 13.00 -6.42
C HIS A 15 1.96 12.73 -6.60
N THR A 16 1.60 12.10 -7.71
CA THR A 16 0.19 11.75 -8.02
C THR A 16 -0.44 10.77 -7.02
N TYR A 17 0.33 10.14 -6.14
CA TYR A 17 -0.20 9.36 -5.02
C TYR A 17 -0.95 10.20 -3.98
N SER A 18 -0.96 11.53 -4.09
CA SER A 18 -1.77 12.43 -3.27
C SER A 18 -3.29 12.18 -3.38
N HIS A 19 -3.74 11.48 -4.40
CA HIS A 19 -5.14 11.09 -4.58
C HIS A 19 -5.29 9.58 -4.76
N THR A 20 -6.49 9.07 -4.47
CA THR A 20 -6.85 7.68 -4.74
C THR A 20 -7.08 7.44 -6.23
N THR A 21 -7.19 6.18 -6.66
CA THR A 21 -7.54 5.83 -8.05
C THR A 21 -8.88 6.39 -8.51
N MET A 22 -9.78 6.73 -7.57
CA MET A 22 -11.05 7.40 -7.85
C MET A 22 -10.91 8.91 -8.04
N GLY A 23 -9.78 9.50 -7.67
CA GLY A 23 -9.59 10.94 -7.64
C GLY A 23 -10.38 11.62 -6.52
N PHE A 24 -10.45 12.94 -6.57
CA PHE A 24 -11.21 13.75 -5.63
C PHE A 24 -12.69 13.81 -6.02
N GLU A 25 -13.57 13.96 -5.04
CA GLU A 25 -15.02 14.08 -5.27
C GLU A 25 -15.38 15.15 -6.31
N LYS A 26 -14.73 16.33 -6.23
CA LYS A 26 -14.91 17.42 -7.19
C LYS A 26 -14.57 17.03 -8.64
N ASP A 27 -13.60 16.13 -8.83
CA ASP A 27 -13.18 15.67 -10.16
C ASP A 27 -14.19 14.67 -10.71
N VAL A 28 -14.73 13.80 -9.83
CA VAL A 28 -15.80 12.86 -10.18
C VAL A 28 -17.09 13.61 -10.55
N GLU A 29 -17.47 14.62 -9.78
CA GLU A 29 -18.62 15.47 -10.08
C GLU A 29 -18.49 16.20 -11.42
N ASN A 30 -17.25 16.58 -11.79
CA ASN A 30 -16.97 17.28 -13.04
C ASN A 30 -16.87 16.34 -14.27
N MET A 31 -16.79 15.03 -14.08
CA MET A 31 -16.65 14.04 -15.17
C MET A 31 -17.63 14.22 -16.34
N PRO A 32 -18.93 14.54 -16.14
CA PRO A 32 -19.85 14.74 -17.25
C PRO A 32 -19.43 15.83 -18.23
N SER A 33 -18.64 16.82 -17.78
CA SER A 33 -18.12 17.92 -18.61
C SER A 33 -16.77 17.62 -19.27
N MET A 34 -16.15 16.47 -18.94
CA MET A 34 -14.75 16.13 -19.27
C MET A 34 -14.63 15.14 -20.44
N TYR A 35 -15.63 15.05 -21.32
CA TYR A 35 -15.62 14.09 -22.44
C TYR A 35 -14.39 14.24 -23.36
N GLU A 36 -14.10 15.44 -23.81
CA GLU A 36 -12.94 15.72 -24.68
C GLU A 36 -11.62 15.44 -23.98
N TYR A 37 -11.52 15.74 -22.69
CA TYR A 37 -10.38 15.35 -21.86
C TYR A 37 -10.23 13.84 -21.78
N GLY A 38 -11.33 13.11 -21.60
CA GLY A 38 -11.35 11.65 -21.59
C GLY A 38 -10.80 11.04 -22.88
N LEU A 39 -11.19 11.58 -24.04
CA LEU A 39 -10.63 11.16 -25.33
C LEU A 39 -9.11 11.42 -25.42
N MET A 40 -8.68 12.61 -25.00
CA MET A 40 -7.26 12.96 -24.97
C MET A 40 -6.48 12.08 -24.01
N PHE A 41 -7.03 11.78 -22.82
CA PHE A 41 -6.44 10.90 -21.84
C PHE A 41 -6.27 9.48 -22.41
N PHE A 42 -7.33 8.94 -23.02
CA PHE A 42 -7.28 7.66 -23.69
C PHE A 42 -6.19 7.61 -24.76
N ASP A 43 -6.11 8.63 -25.60
CA ASP A 43 -5.08 8.74 -26.64
C ASP A 43 -3.66 8.80 -26.09
N ARG A 44 -3.45 9.37 -24.91
CA ARG A 44 -2.14 9.49 -24.27
C ARG A 44 -1.66 8.22 -23.60
N TYR A 45 -2.55 7.55 -22.89
CA TYR A 45 -2.16 6.51 -21.93
C TYR A 45 -2.51 5.08 -22.38
N TYR A 46 -3.53 4.91 -23.20
CA TYR A 46 -3.88 3.60 -23.76
C TYR A 46 -3.08 3.35 -25.03
N ARG A 47 -1.81 3.01 -24.85
CA ARG A 47 -0.83 2.84 -25.91
C ARG A 47 -0.05 1.53 -25.74
N PRO A 48 0.44 0.94 -26.84
CA PRO A 48 1.21 -0.31 -26.78
C PRO A 48 2.48 -0.18 -25.93
N GLU A 49 3.13 0.99 -25.88
CA GLU A 49 4.31 1.22 -25.05
C GLU A 49 4.05 1.21 -23.56
N TYR A 50 2.79 1.33 -23.14
CA TYR A 50 2.35 1.25 -21.73
C TYR A 50 1.58 -0.03 -21.43
N THR A 51 1.48 -0.96 -22.40
CA THR A 51 0.65 -2.16 -22.28
C THR A 51 1.51 -3.41 -22.39
N THR A 52 1.28 -4.33 -21.49
CA THR A 52 1.82 -5.69 -21.55
C THR A 52 0.67 -6.69 -21.56
N VAL A 53 0.67 -7.58 -22.54
CA VAL A 53 -0.29 -8.68 -22.60
C VAL A 53 0.33 -9.91 -21.98
N THR A 54 -0.24 -10.39 -20.88
CA THR A 54 0.22 -11.59 -20.18
C THR A 54 -0.77 -12.72 -20.41
N ILE A 55 -0.32 -13.83 -20.97
CA ILE A 55 -1.13 -15.02 -21.25
C ILE A 55 -0.52 -16.22 -20.53
N VAL A 56 -1.31 -16.88 -19.69
CA VAL A 56 -0.89 -18.04 -18.91
C VAL A 56 -1.92 -19.15 -19.04
N GLY A 57 -1.46 -20.36 -19.36
CA GLY A 57 -2.33 -21.52 -19.50
C GLY A 57 -1.72 -22.58 -20.41
N ASP A 58 -2.54 -23.52 -20.86
CA ASP A 58 -2.17 -24.52 -21.88
C ASP A 58 -2.21 -23.86 -23.27
N VAL A 59 -1.18 -23.04 -23.54
CA VAL A 59 -1.04 -22.26 -24.79
C VAL A 59 0.30 -22.54 -25.44
N LYS A 60 0.30 -22.50 -26.75
CA LYS A 60 1.52 -22.61 -27.55
C LYS A 60 1.87 -21.25 -28.14
N PRO A 61 3.08 -20.75 -27.90
CA PRO A 61 3.49 -19.43 -28.41
C PRO A 61 3.29 -19.29 -29.93
N GLU A 62 3.60 -20.30 -30.69
CA GLU A 62 3.47 -20.34 -32.18
C GLU A 62 2.02 -20.19 -32.66
N GLU A 63 1.04 -20.61 -31.86
CA GLU A 63 -0.39 -20.44 -32.15
C GLU A 63 -0.94 -19.13 -31.60
N THR A 64 -0.43 -18.68 -30.45
CA THR A 64 -0.95 -17.53 -29.70
C THR A 64 -0.40 -16.21 -30.22
N LEU A 65 0.88 -16.14 -30.55
CA LEU A 65 1.52 -14.88 -31.05
C LEU A 65 0.85 -14.34 -32.31
N PRO A 66 0.48 -15.15 -33.33
CA PRO A 66 -0.25 -14.64 -34.50
C PRO A 66 -1.63 -14.05 -34.15
N LEU A 67 -2.29 -14.57 -33.10
CA LEU A 67 -3.56 -14.02 -32.63
C LEU A 67 -3.36 -12.67 -31.94
N ILE A 68 -2.31 -12.54 -31.13
CA ILE A 68 -1.96 -11.28 -30.52
C ILE A 68 -1.65 -10.24 -31.58
N GLU A 69 -0.82 -10.59 -32.58
CA GLU A 69 -0.50 -9.71 -33.68
C GLU A 69 -1.74 -9.31 -34.50
N LYS A 70 -2.63 -10.26 -34.76
CA LYS A 70 -3.89 -9.99 -35.48
C LYS A 70 -4.76 -8.96 -34.77
N TYR A 71 -4.90 -9.03 -33.44
CA TYR A 71 -5.82 -8.17 -32.70
C TYR A 71 -5.18 -6.90 -32.14
N TRP A 72 -3.86 -6.90 -31.90
CA TRP A 72 -3.14 -5.82 -31.25
C TRP A 72 -2.06 -5.17 -32.14
N GLY A 73 -1.59 -5.87 -33.17
CA GLY A 73 -0.48 -5.42 -34.03
C GLY A 73 -0.76 -4.13 -34.80
N GLY A 74 -2.05 -3.79 -35.03
CA GLY A 74 -2.45 -2.52 -35.63
C GLY A 74 -2.40 -1.32 -34.70
N TRP A 75 -2.15 -1.54 -33.40
CA TRP A 75 -2.15 -0.49 -32.39
C TRP A 75 -0.89 0.35 -32.48
N LYS A 76 -1.04 1.65 -32.73
CA LYS A 76 0.07 2.55 -33.00
C LYS A 76 0.65 3.14 -31.72
N ARG A 77 1.97 3.21 -31.65
CA ARG A 77 2.68 3.92 -30.59
C ARG A 77 2.37 5.41 -30.62
N GLY A 78 2.31 6.02 -29.45
CA GLY A 78 2.19 7.47 -29.28
C GLY A 78 3.54 8.14 -29.04
N ILE A 79 3.47 9.43 -28.81
CA ILE A 79 4.63 10.26 -28.47
C ILE A 79 4.58 10.80 -27.04
N HIS A 80 3.46 10.59 -26.36
CA HIS A 80 3.28 11.09 -24.99
C HIS A 80 4.16 10.31 -24.02
N LYS A 81 4.88 11.03 -23.18
CA LYS A 81 5.62 10.47 -22.06
C LYS A 81 5.00 11.03 -20.77
N ALA A 82 4.54 10.13 -19.92
CA ALA A 82 4.06 10.53 -18.61
C ALA A 82 5.22 11.13 -17.79
N ASP A 83 4.99 12.30 -17.23
CA ASP A 83 5.88 12.95 -16.27
C ASP A 83 5.23 12.89 -14.90
N VAL A 84 5.80 12.05 -14.02
CA VAL A 84 5.34 11.90 -12.65
C VAL A 84 6.41 12.50 -11.74
N PRO A 85 6.14 13.64 -11.10
CA PRO A 85 7.12 14.29 -10.25
C PRO A 85 7.41 13.46 -9.00
N ALA A 86 8.68 13.41 -8.60
CA ALA A 86 9.07 12.74 -7.37
C ALA A 86 8.52 13.50 -6.15
N GLU A 87 8.08 12.75 -5.12
CA GLU A 87 7.71 13.37 -3.85
C GLU A 87 8.97 13.80 -3.10
N PRO A 88 9.06 15.06 -2.65
CA PRO A 88 10.15 15.49 -1.79
C PRO A 88 10.01 14.89 -0.38
N ALA A 89 11.14 14.76 0.32
CA ALA A 89 11.13 14.36 1.72
C ALA A 89 10.28 15.32 2.57
N GLN A 90 9.61 14.80 3.58
CA GLN A 90 8.83 15.63 4.51
C GLN A 90 9.73 16.53 5.34
N ASP A 91 9.26 17.73 5.63
CA ASP A 91 9.96 18.68 6.52
C ASP A 91 9.78 18.36 8.01
N GLY A 92 8.76 17.53 8.34
CA GLY A 92 8.42 17.12 9.70
C GLY A 92 7.18 16.24 9.75
N PRO A 93 6.84 15.70 10.94
CA PRO A 93 5.68 14.85 11.09
C PRO A 93 4.38 15.61 10.77
N LYS A 94 3.42 14.90 10.19
CA LYS A 94 2.11 15.44 9.85
C LYS A 94 1.03 14.78 10.69
N VAL A 95 0.01 15.55 11.02
CA VAL A 95 -1.17 15.06 11.75
C VAL A 95 -2.42 15.57 11.04
N VAL A 96 -3.38 14.70 10.86
CA VAL A 96 -4.69 15.02 10.29
C VAL A 96 -5.81 14.37 11.08
N ASP A 97 -6.79 15.16 11.49
CA ASP A 97 -7.98 14.70 12.20
C ASP A 97 -9.22 14.87 11.32
N LEU A 98 -9.99 13.82 11.17
CA LEU A 98 -11.24 13.80 10.42
C LEU A 98 -12.42 13.60 11.37
N ASN A 99 -13.28 14.62 11.48
CA ASN A 99 -14.56 14.50 12.12
C ASN A 99 -15.60 13.99 11.12
N PHE A 100 -16.11 12.78 11.37
CA PHE A 100 -17.04 12.12 10.47
C PHE A 100 -18.46 12.14 11.07
N HIS A 101 -19.45 12.55 10.29
CA HIS A 101 -20.80 12.80 10.79
C HIS A 101 -21.74 11.58 10.76
N THR A 102 -21.30 10.49 10.15
CA THR A 102 -22.03 9.22 10.19
C THR A 102 -21.45 8.35 11.31
N PRO A 103 -22.29 7.71 12.13
CA PRO A 103 -21.80 6.82 13.20
C PRO A 103 -20.83 5.79 12.67
N THR A 104 -19.63 5.77 13.24
CA THR A 104 -18.56 4.84 12.93
C THR A 104 -17.64 4.70 14.14
N LEU A 105 -16.89 3.60 14.19
CA LEU A 105 -15.80 3.47 15.15
C LEU A 105 -14.68 4.46 14.80
N PRO A 106 -13.99 5.00 15.81
CA PRO A 106 -12.78 5.77 15.60
C PRO A 106 -11.71 4.94 14.91
N ILE A 107 -10.91 5.59 14.05
CA ILE A 107 -9.78 4.95 13.38
C ILE A 107 -8.52 5.76 13.67
N VAL A 108 -7.45 5.05 14.02
CA VAL A 108 -6.09 5.60 14.10
C VAL A 108 -5.29 4.95 12.99
N ASP A 109 -4.66 5.77 12.17
CA ASP A 109 -3.77 5.32 11.11
C ASP A 109 -2.41 6.00 11.25
N ILE A 110 -1.34 5.20 11.21
CA ILE A 110 0.04 5.68 11.27
C ILE A 110 0.74 5.25 9.99
N ALA A 111 1.07 6.23 9.18
CA ALA A 111 1.73 6.06 7.90
C ALA A 111 3.15 6.58 7.91
N PHE A 112 4.06 5.89 7.24
CA PHE A 112 5.42 6.32 6.96
C PHE A 112 5.72 6.19 5.47
N HIS A 113 6.52 7.09 4.90
CA HIS A 113 7.01 6.91 3.55
C HIS A 113 7.88 5.65 3.46
N ALA A 114 7.53 4.79 2.50
CA ALA A 114 8.19 3.52 2.21
C ALA A 114 8.85 3.57 0.83
N PRO A 115 9.82 2.70 0.54
CA PRO A 115 10.55 2.73 -0.73
C PRO A 115 9.67 2.33 -1.92
N ALA A 116 10.11 2.73 -3.11
CA ALA A 116 9.72 2.05 -4.34
C ALA A 116 10.17 0.58 -4.31
N TYR A 117 9.44 -0.29 -5.00
CA TYR A 117 9.85 -1.67 -5.13
C TYR A 117 11.16 -1.78 -5.92
N ASP A 118 12.11 -2.50 -5.35
CA ASP A 118 13.35 -2.85 -6.01
C ASP A 118 13.75 -4.29 -5.66
N ASP A 119 13.91 -5.15 -6.69
CA ASP A 119 14.30 -6.55 -6.52
C ASP A 119 15.83 -6.76 -6.41
N ALA A 120 16.63 -5.69 -6.45
CA ALA A 120 18.05 -5.72 -6.17
C ALA A 120 18.39 -5.57 -4.68
N ILE A 121 17.42 -5.10 -3.86
CA ILE A 121 17.58 -4.93 -2.42
C ILE A 121 16.43 -5.62 -1.68
N ASN A 122 16.63 -5.92 -0.40
CA ASN A 122 15.62 -6.66 0.37
C ASN A 122 14.62 -5.78 1.13
N ASP A 123 14.65 -4.45 0.98
CA ASP A 123 13.85 -3.54 1.81
C ASP A 123 12.34 -3.86 1.75
N SER A 124 11.79 -4.14 0.56
CA SER A 124 10.38 -4.52 0.41
C SER A 124 10.04 -5.85 1.11
N ALA A 125 10.91 -6.85 0.98
CA ALA A 125 10.71 -8.14 1.66
C ALA A 125 10.79 -7.99 3.19
N VAL A 126 11.64 -7.10 3.67
CA VAL A 126 11.75 -6.77 5.10
C VAL A 126 10.49 -6.06 5.60
N LEU A 127 9.91 -5.14 4.81
CA LEU A 127 8.65 -4.47 5.17
C LEU A 127 7.48 -5.45 5.22
N ASP A 128 7.44 -6.48 4.36
CA ASP A 128 6.46 -7.57 4.49
C ASP A 128 6.66 -8.39 5.78
N VAL A 129 7.92 -8.67 6.14
CA VAL A 129 8.24 -9.33 7.41
C VAL A 129 7.75 -8.49 8.59
N ILE A 130 8.00 -7.19 8.58
CA ILE A 130 7.52 -6.26 9.61
C ILE A 130 5.99 -6.23 9.66
N SER A 131 5.32 -6.13 8.50
CA SER A 131 3.86 -6.16 8.39
C SER A 131 3.28 -7.39 9.08
N PHE A 132 3.79 -8.57 8.72
CA PHE A 132 3.27 -9.83 9.26
C PHE A 132 3.61 -10.01 10.74
N HIS A 133 4.89 -9.83 11.11
CA HIS A 133 5.36 -10.04 12.48
C HIS A 133 4.71 -9.08 13.47
N SER A 134 4.65 -7.78 13.12
CA SER A 134 4.42 -6.72 14.10
C SER A 134 3.00 -6.15 14.09
N PHE A 135 2.22 -6.37 13.02
CA PHE A 135 0.90 -5.73 12.87
C PHE A 135 -0.20 -6.68 12.37
N SER A 136 0.10 -7.95 12.05
CA SER A 136 -0.92 -8.93 11.67
C SER A 136 -1.67 -9.48 12.91
N GLU A 137 -2.70 -10.29 12.66
CA GLU A 137 -3.48 -10.96 13.70
C GLU A 137 -2.65 -11.86 14.64
N ASN A 138 -1.46 -12.30 14.20
CA ASN A 138 -0.55 -13.11 15.00
C ASN A 138 0.41 -12.27 15.87
N SER A 139 0.46 -10.96 15.67
CA SER A 139 1.39 -10.06 16.37
C SER A 139 1.07 -9.87 17.85
N ALA A 140 2.08 -9.53 18.64
CA ALA A 140 1.92 -9.23 20.06
C ALA A 140 0.98 -8.05 20.32
N ILE A 141 1.03 -7.01 19.49
CA ILE A 141 0.16 -5.84 19.62
C ILE A 141 -1.30 -6.18 19.29
N TYR A 142 -1.55 -7.03 18.30
CA TYR A 142 -2.90 -7.50 18.00
C TYR A 142 -3.47 -8.29 19.18
N LYS A 143 -2.73 -9.26 19.71
CA LYS A 143 -3.14 -10.03 20.90
C LYS A 143 -3.48 -9.11 22.07
N LYS A 144 -2.60 -8.14 22.35
CA LYS A 144 -2.81 -7.17 23.43
C LYS A 144 -4.06 -6.32 23.22
N LEU A 145 -4.16 -5.61 22.11
CA LEU A 145 -5.19 -4.58 21.91
C LEU A 145 -6.55 -5.15 21.48
N VAL A 146 -6.55 -6.22 20.69
CA VAL A 146 -7.79 -6.80 20.13
C VAL A 146 -8.33 -7.92 21.03
N VAL A 147 -7.45 -8.84 21.47
CA VAL A 147 -7.89 -10.05 22.18
C VAL A 147 -7.99 -9.82 23.69
N GLU A 148 -6.91 -9.33 24.32
CA GLU A 148 -6.82 -9.22 25.78
C GLU A 148 -7.52 -7.97 26.32
N GLU A 149 -7.16 -6.80 25.82
CA GLU A 149 -7.70 -5.52 26.30
C GLU A 149 -9.03 -5.14 25.63
N GLN A 150 -9.33 -5.71 24.47
CA GLN A 150 -10.55 -5.49 23.68
C GLN A 150 -10.83 -4.01 23.36
N LYS A 151 -9.78 -3.19 23.27
CA LYS A 151 -9.86 -1.75 22.95
C LYS A 151 -9.94 -1.47 21.46
N VAL A 152 -9.49 -2.42 20.64
CA VAL A 152 -9.44 -2.34 19.19
C VAL A 152 -10.33 -3.43 18.62
N GLU A 153 -11.12 -3.10 17.61
CA GLU A 153 -11.95 -4.06 16.87
C GLU A 153 -11.12 -4.83 15.85
N THR A 154 -10.29 -4.11 15.10
CA THR A 154 -9.37 -4.70 14.12
C THR A 154 -8.11 -3.84 14.01
N LEU A 155 -6.99 -4.50 13.79
CA LEU A 155 -5.69 -3.89 13.54
C LEU A 155 -5.07 -4.62 12.35
N PHE A 156 -4.56 -3.88 11.40
CA PHE A 156 -3.93 -4.46 10.23
C PHE A 156 -2.88 -3.52 9.63
N PRO A 157 -1.81 -4.07 9.04
CA PRO A 157 -0.85 -3.31 8.25
C PRO A 157 -1.38 -3.11 6.83
N GLN A 158 -0.95 -2.03 6.18
CA GLN A 158 -1.11 -1.84 4.74
C GLN A 158 0.27 -1.51 4.17
N TYR A 159 0.81 -2.43 3.41
CA TYR A 159 2.02 -2.25 2.63
C TYR A 159 1.88 -3.04 1.33
N TYR A 160 2.10 -2.36 0.23
CA TYR A 160 2.05 -2.94 -1.10
C TYR A 160 3.23 -2.42 -1.91
N ASP A 161 3.79 -3.29 -2.75
CA ASP A 161 4.84 -2.88 -3.67
C ASP A 161 4.31 -1.87 -4.70
N HIS A 162 4.97 -0.73 -4.82
CA HIS A 162 4.64 0.34 -5.74
C HIS A 162 5.83 0.67 -6.63
N GLN A 163 5.56 1.24 -7.82
CA GLN A 163 6.60 1.66 -8.75
C GLN A 163 7.43 2.83 -8.20
N ASP A 164 6.80 3.74 -7.50
CA ASP A 164 7.41 4.90 -6.84
C ASP A 164 7.23 4.78 -5.32
N PRO A 165 8.01 5.50 -4.50
CA PRO A 165 7.87 5.48 -3.05
C PRO A 165 6.43 5.76 -2.61
N TYR A 166 5.89 4.90 -1.75
CA TYR A 166 4.52 4.98 -1.25
C TYR A 166 4.48 4.97 0.28
N LEU A 167 3.45 4.40 0.89
CA LEU A 167 3.29 4.37 2.35
C LEU A 167 3.37 2.93 2.89
N PHE A 168 3.90 2.83 4.09
CA PHE A 168 3.67 1.73 5.02
C PHE A 168 2.73 2.24 6.10
N GLU A 169 1.60 1.57 6.29
CA GLU A 169 0.55 2.01 7.20
C GLU A 169 0.24 0.93 8.25
N ALA A 170 -0.08 1.37 9.46
CA ALA A 170 -0.66 0.53 10.51
C ALA A 170 -1.96 1.17 10.97
N THR A 171 -3.07 0.51 10.66
CA THR A 171 -4.43 1.02 10.89
C THR A 171 -5.10 0.25 12.01
N ALA A 172 -5.65 0.94 13.00
CA ALA A 172 -6.44 0.38 14.09
C ALA A 172 -7.83 1.00 14.15
N MET A 173 -8.86 0.16 14.16
CA MET A 173 -10.24 0.55 14.41
C MET A 173 -10.51 0.44 15.90
N VAL A 174 -10.63 1.58 16.60
CA VAL A 174 -10.73 1.67 18.05
C VAL A 174 -12.18 1.58 18.49
N LYS A 175 -12.47 0.82 19.54
CA LYS A 175 -13.87 0.62 20.01
C LYS A 175 -14.47 1.84 20.71
N ASP A 176 -13.64 2.59 21.45
CA ASP A 176 -14.07 3.76 22.21
C ASP A 176 -13.12 4.95 21.94
N ALA A 177 -13.66 6.11 21.68
CA ALA A 177 -12.89 7.32 21.39
C ALA A 177 -11.91 7.72 22.53
N LYS A 178 -12.20 7.37 23.78
CA LYS A 178 -11.30 7.62 24.93
C LYS A 178 -9.99 6.84 24.85
N ASP A 179 -9.95 5.73 24.10
CA ASP A 179 -8.77 4.86 23.97
C ASP A 179 -7.87 5.24 22.77
N ILE A 180 -8.23 6.23 21.97
CA ILE A 180 -7.48 6.66 20.76
C ILE A 180 -6.02 6.96 21.08
N GLU A 181 -5.76 7.80 22.09
CA GLU A 181 -4.39 8.20 22.43
C GLU A 181 -3.55 7.03 22.96
N TYR A 182 -4.19 6.14 23.72
CA TYR A 182 -3.54 4.92 24.18
C TYR A 182 -3.18 3.99 23.03
N VAL A 183 -4.11 3.72 22.11
CA VAL A 183 -3.88 2.87 20.94
C VAL A 183 -2.79 3.48 20.04
N ARG A 184 -2.85 4.79 19.80
CA ARG A 184 -1.81 5.52 19.04
C ARG A 184 -0.43 5.32 19.67
N ALA A 185 -0.33 5.47 21.00
CA ALA A 185 0.93 5.31 21.71
C ALA A 185 1.48 3.87 21.58
N GLN A 186 0.60 2.85 21.65
CA GLN A 186 1.00 1.45 21.50
C GLN A 186 1.49 1.13 20.07
N LEU A 187 0.85 1.68 19.04
CA LEU A 187 1.32 1.55 17.67
C LEU A 187 2.69 2.20 17.48
N LEU A 188 2.87 3.43 17.95
CA LEU A 188 4.15 4.13 17.87
C LEU A 188 5.25 3.40 18.64
N GLU A 189 4.96 2.88 19.84
CA GLU A 189 5.92 2.08 20.61
C GLU A 189 6.35 0.83 19.84
N THR A 190 5.43 0.20 19.10
CA THR A 190 5.76 -0.98 18.26
C THR A 190 6.75 -0.61 17.16
N PHE A 191 6.55 0.51 16.46
CA PHE A 191 7.50 1.01 15.46
C PHE A 191 8.87 1.35 16.09
N GLU A 192 8.90 1.95 17.28
CA GLU A 192 10.17 2.27 17.96
C GLU A 192 10.92 1.01 18.41
N LYS A 193 10.22 -0.02 18.90
CA LYS A 193 10.84 -1.30 19.27
C LYS A 193 11.54 -1.97 18.10
N LEU A 194 10.98 -1.91 16.91
CA LEU A 194 11.59 -2.47 15.70
C LEU A 194 12.97 -1.88 15.38
N LYS A 195 13.23 -0.64 15.78
CA LYS A 195 14.51 0.04 15.55
C LYS A 195 15.62 -0.40 16.51
N THR A 196 15.26 -1.00 17.65
CA THR A 196 16.19 -1.23 18.76
C THR A 196 16.21 -2.67 19.26
N THR A 197 15.16 -3.43 18.99
CA THR A 197 14.99 -4.79 19.49
C THR A 197 14.92 -5.75 18.31
N PRO A 198 15.94 -6.57 18.09
CA PRO A 198 15.92 -7.58 17.02
C PRO A 198 14.77 -8.58 17.22
N ILE A 199 14.16 -9.01 16.13
CA ILE A 199 13.19 -10.10 16.14
C ILE A 199 13.93 -11.40 16.55
N PRO A 200 13.38 -12.21 17.48
CA PRO A 200 13.94 -13.50 17.82
C PRO A 200 14.10 -14.41 16.58
N ALA A 201 15.21 -15.14 16.48
CA ALA A 201 15.53 -15.92 15.30
C ALA A 201 14.42 -16.90 14.90
N GLN A 202 13.82 -17.58 15.87
CA GLN A 202 12.72 -18.52 15.60
C GLN A 202 11.48 -17.81 15.03
N GLU A 203 11.09 -16.68 15.60
CA GLU A 203 9.94 -15.89 15.11
C GLU A 203 10.17 -15.37 13.69
N LEU A 204 11.41 -14.92 13.40
CA LEU A 204 11.79 -14.48 12.06
C LEU A 204 11.71 -15.63 11.05
N ASP A 205 12.19 -16.83 11.41
CA ASP A 205 12.15 -18.00 10.52
C ASP A 205 10.71 -18.48 10.28
N ASP A 206 9.85 -18.41 11.28
CA ASP A 206 8.43 -18.73 11.17
C ASP A 206 7.73 -17.76 10.21
N VAL A 207 7.97 -16.45 10.35
CA VAL A 207 7.42 -15.41 9.46
C VAL A 207 7.91 -15.61 8.02
N LYS A 208 9.21 -15.81 7.81
CA LYS A 208 9.79 -16.06 6.48
C LYS A 208 9.19 -17.30 5.82
N SER A 209 9.02 -18.35 6.58
CA SER A 209 8.40 -19.60 6.12
C SER A 209 6.94 -19.37 5.72
N HIS A 210 6.19 -18.61 6.53
CA HIS A 210 4.81 -18.24 6.23
C HIS A 210 4.71 -17.41 4.93
N LEU A 211 5.49 -16.35 4.81
CA LEU A 211 5.46 -15.47 3.63
C LEU A 211 5.82 -16.22 2.35
N ARG A 212 6.83 -17.09 2.40
CA ARG A 212 7.21 -17.94 1.25
C ARG A 212 6.10 -18.92 0.88
N TYR A 213 5.46 -19.52 1.88
CA TYR A 213 4.33 -20.42 1.66
C TYR A 213 3.14 -19.65 1.03
N GLN A 214 2.78 -18.50 1.59
CA GLN A 214 1.71 -17.66 1.05
C GLN A 214 2.00 -17.20 -0.40
N PHE A 215 3.25 -16.83 -0.67
CA PHE A 215 3.66 -16.45 -2.02
C PHE A 215 3.53 -17.62 -3.00
N ALA A 216 3.99 -18.81 -2.62
CA ALA A 216 3.92 -20.00 -3.47
C ALA A 216 2.47 -20.47 -3.69
N ILE A 217 1.62 -20.48 -2.65
CA ILE A 217 0.23 -20.89 -2.76
C ILE A 217 -0.61 -19.85 -3.52
N GLY A 218 -0.20 -18.57 -3.49
CA GLY A 218 -0.82 -17.49 -4.25
C GLY A 218 -0.71 -17.71 -5.77
N MET A 219 0.18 -18.58 -6.24
CA MET A 219 0.37 -18.92 -7.66
C MET A 219 -0.25 -20.27 -8.05
N ASN A 220 -1.35 -20.65 -7.44
CA ASN A 220 -1.97 -21.99 -7.60
C ASN A 220 -2.91 -22.13 -8.83
N SER A 221 -3.07 -21.09 -9.63
CA SER A 221 -3.94 -21.09 -10.80
C SER A 221 -3.40 -20.18 -11.91
N THR A 222 -3.82 -20.44 -13.15
CA THR A 222 -3.41 -19.61 -14.29
C THR A 222 -3.76 -18.13 -14.14
N PRO A 223 -4.95 -17.74 -13.64
CA PRO A 223 -5.25 -16.34 -13.37
C PRO A 223 -4.34 -15.73 -12.29
N ALA A 224 -4.04 -16.47 -11.22
CA ALA A 224 -3.18 -16.00 -10.16
C ALA A 224 -1.73 -15.79 -10.65
N ILE A 225 -1.20 -16.71 -11.44
CA ILE A 225 0.13 -16.58 -12.07
C ILE A 225 0.14 -15.36 -13.00
N ALA A 226 -0.88 -15.21 -13.87
CA ALA A 226 -0.99 -14.08 -14.77
C ALA A 226 -1.04 -12.75 -14.03
N GLY A 227 -1.83 -12.67 -12.95
CA GLY A 227 -1.94 -11.49 -12.10
C GLY A 227 -0.62 -11.13 -11.42
N THR A 228 0.09 -12.12 -10.87
CA THR A 228 1.41 -11.92 -10.24
C THR A 228 2.44 -11.44 -11.25
N LEU A 229 2.51 -12.04 -12.44
CA LEU A 229 3.39 -11.59 -13.52
C LEU A 229 3.06 -10.17 -13.95
N ALA A 230 1.78 -9.86 -14.19
CA ALA A 230 1.33 -8.53 -14.58
C ALA A 230 1.68 -7.47 -13.53
N HIS A 231 1.55 -7.80 -12.24
CA HIS A 231 1.92 -6.91 -11.14
C HIS A 231 3.40 -6.51 -11.21
N TYR A 232 4.33 -7.47 -11.26
CA TYR A 232 5.77 -7.16 -11.31
C TYR A 232 6.19 -6.48 -12.62
N ILE A 233 5.58 -6.83 -13.75
CA ILE A 233 5.80 -6.12 -15.01
C ILE A 233 5.29 -4.68 -14.90
N GLY A 234 4.13 -4.45 -14.25
CA GLY A 234 3.60 -3.12 -13.93
C GLY A 234 4.55 -2.29 -13.08
N LEU A 235 5.32 -2.92 -12.19
CA LEU A 235 6.39 -2.30 -11.41
C LEU A 235 7.70 -2.08 -12.22
N ARG A 236 7.66 -2.25 -13.55
CA ARG A 236 8.82 -2.18 -14.45
C ARG A 236 9.90 -3.21 -14.11
N ARG A 237 9.48 -4.39 -13.65
CA ARG A 237 10.33 -5.55 -13.40
C ARG A 237 10.12 -6.63 -14.46
N THR A 238 10.84 -7.70 -14.37
CA THR A 238 10.81 -8.81 -15.32
C THR A 238 10.07 -10.00 -14.72
N PRO A 239 9.68 -11.00 -15.52
CA PRO A 239 9.08 -12.24 -14.99
C PRO A 239 9.96 -12.95 -13.96
N GLU A 240 11.29 -12.81 -14.03
CA GLU A 240 12.24 -13.38 -13.08
C GLU A 240 12.10 -12.80 -11.67
N THR A 241 11.44 -11.66 -11.52
CA THR A 241 11.17 -11.01 -10.24
C THR A 241 10.41 -11.94 -9.28
N ILE A 242 9.57 -12.86 -9.78
CA ILE A 242 8.90 -13.88 -8.96
C ILE A 242 9.93 -14.70 -8.17
N ASN A 243 10.96 -15.22 -8.85
CA ASN A 243 12.00 -16.01 -8.22
C ASN A 243 12.87 -15.17 -7.29
N LYS A 244 13.20 -13.94 -7.70
CA LYS A 244 13.96 -13.01 -6.85
C LYS A 244 13.21 -12.69 -5.56
N ARG A 245 11.90 -12.41 -5.62
CA ARG A 245 11.08 -12.13 -4.44
C ARG A 245 11.10 -13.28 -3.45
N TYR A 246 10.97 -14.50 -3.94
CA TYR A 246 11.04 -15.70 -3.10
C TYR A 246 12.37 -15.83 -2.38
N GLU A 247 13.50 -15.56 -3.07
CA GLU A 247 14.84 -15.56 -2.48
C GLU A 247 15.06 -14.39 -1.52
N LEU A 248 14.50 -13.22 -1.80
CA LEU A 248 14.57 -12.07 -0.89
C LEU A 248 13.97 -12.42 0.47
N TYR A 249 12.79 -13.05 0.52
CA TYR A 249 12.21 -13.51 1.80
C TYR A 249 13.12 -14.47 2.55
N ARG A 250 13.78 -15.40 1.84
CA ARG A 250 14.67 -16.37 2.46
C ARG A 250 15.85 -15.71 3.16
N ASN A 251 16.36 -14.64 2.58
CA ASN A 251 17.60 -13.99 2.99
C ASN A 251 17.42 -12.86 4.00
N VAL A 252 16.19 -12.50 4.41
CA VAL A 252 15.97 -11.48 5.44
C VAL A 252 16.60 -11.90 6.76
N THR A 253 17.32 -10.98 7.38
CA THR A 253 17.96 -11.13 8.71
C THR A 253 17.30 -10.22 9.75
N ALA A 254 17.55 -10.46 11.04
CA ALA A 254 17.09 -9.59 12.10
C ALA A 254 17.73 -8.19 12.02
N ASP A 255 18.97 -8.12 11.59
CA ASP A 255 19.69 -6.85 11.37
C ASP A 255 19.06 -6.05 10.21
N ASP A 256 18.58 -6.73 9.16
CA ASP A 256 17.84 -6.08 8.09
C ASP A 256 16.57 -5.44 8.59
N VAL A 257 15.83 -6.10 9.48
CA VAL A 257 14.60 -5.54 10.10
C VAL A 257 14.93 -4.27 10.86
N THR A 258 15.95 -4.30 11.70
CA THR A 258 16.40 -3.12 12.46
C THR A 258 16.85 -1.99 11.52
N ARG A 259 17.64 -2.30 10.50
CA ARG A 259 18.12 -1.34 9.51
C ARG A 259 16.97 -0.67 8.76
N VAL A 260 16.01 -1.45 8.26
CA VAL A 260 14.86 -0.95 7.51
C VAL A 260 13.95 -0.12 8.40
N ALA A 261 13.70 -0.57 9.64
CA ALA A 261 12.93 0.20 10.61
C ALA A 261 13.58 1.56 10.92
N GLN A 262 14.89 1.59 11.14
CA GLN A 262 15.65 2.83 11.36
C GLN A 262 15.65 3.76 10.15
N LYS A 263 15.64 3.19 8.94
CA LYS A 263 15.68 3.96 7.69
C LYS A 263 14.34 4.62 7.36
N TYR A 264 13.23 3.91 7.55
CA TYR A 264 11.92 4.36 7.05
C TYR A 264 10.96 4.83 8.14
N PHE A 265 10.99 4.26 9.36
CA PHE A 265 10.07 4.66 10.41
C PHE A 265 10.59 5.86 11.21
N VAL A 266 11.05 6.88 10.51
CA VAL A 266 11.58 8.11 11.13
C VAL A 266 10.48 9.14 11.35
N GLU A 267 10.54 9.84 12.49
CA GLU A 267 9.47 10.73 12.91
C GLU A 267 9.10 11.79 11.87
N LYS A 268 10.09 12.38 11.20
CA LYS A 268 9.86 13.42 10.19
C LYS A 268 9.09 12.94 8.97
N GLU A 269 9.15 11.65 8.63
CA GLU A 269 8.46 11.03 7.50
C GLU A 269 7.10 10.43 7.88
N ARG A 270 6.64 10.70 9.11
CA ARG A 270 5.41 10.13 9.66
C ARG A 270 4.20 11.01 9.39
N THR A 271 3.10 10.38 9.00
CA THR A 271 1.76 10.98 8.98
C THR A 271 0.87 10.21 9.93
N ILE A 272 0.21 10.89 10.88
CA ILE A 272 -0.78 10.29 11.78
C ILE A 272 -2.14 10.82 11.39
N ALA A 273 -3.08 9.93 11.10
CA ALA A 273 -4.45 10.28 10.81
C ALA A 273 -5.40 9.70 11.86
N THR A 274 -6.38 10.48 12.25
CA THR A 274 -7.43 10.05 13.19
C THR A 274 -8.79 10.37 12.62
N LEU A 275 -9.67 9.37 12.56
CA LEU A 275 -11.07 9.58 12.26
C LEU A 275 -11.88 9.41 13.54
N LYS A 276 -12.76 10.38 13.83
CA LYS A 276 -13.69 10.36 14.98
C LYS A 276 -15.11 10.59 14.49
N TYR A 277 -16.06 9.89 15.10
CA TYR A 277 -17.46 10.22 14.92
C TYR A 277 -17.79 11.49 15.71
N GLU A 278 -18.31 12.50 15.03
CA GLU A 278 -18.83 13.71 15.63
C GLU A 278 -20.19 14.03 14.99
N PRO A 279 -21.29 14.01 15.76
CA PRO A 279 -22.63 14.32 15.22
C PRO A 279 -22.63 15.69 14.55
N ALA A 280 -23.27 15.79 13.37
CA ALA A 280 -23.46 17.07 12.72
C ALA A 280 -24.22 18.02 13.68
N LYS A 281 -23.70 19.24 13.85
CA LYS A 281 -24.44 20.26 14.63
C LYS A 281 -25.82 20.45 14.01
N ALA A 282 -26.86 20.26 14.82
CA ALA A 282 -28.23 20.52 14.37
C ALA A 282 -28.31 21.96 13.82
N LYS A 283 -28.66 22.10 12.53
CA LYS A 283 -28.95 23.43 11.99
C LYS A 283 -30.10 24.02 12.83
N ALA A 284 -29.82 25.11 13.53
CA ALA A 284 -30.91 25.87 14.20
C ALA A 284 -31.97 26.15 13.16
N ARG A 285 -33.21 25.67 13.40
CA ARG A 285 -34.33 26.05 12.58
C ARG A 285 -34.49 27.56 12.71
N PRO A 286 -34.51 28.33 11.62
CA PRO A 286 -34.91 29.73 11.73
C PRO A 286 -36.36 29.77 12.28
N GLN A 287 -36.56 30.56 13.33
CA GLN A 287 -37.85 30.85 13.93
C GLN A 287 -38.69 31.70 12.95
#